data_4b5ec630e1b1d3f1df80f3c94d9592a6
#
_entry.id   4b5ec630e1b1d3f1df80f3c94d9592a6
#
_cell.length_a   1.000
_cell.length_b   1.000
_cell.length_c   1.000
_cell.angle_alpha   90.00
_cell.angle_beta   90.00
_cell.angle_gamma   90.00
#
_symmetry.space_group_name_H-M   'P 1'
#
loop_
_entity.id
_entity.type
_entity.pdbx_description
1 polymer ?
#
loop_
_entity_poly.entity_id
_entity_poly.type
_entity_poly.pdbx_seq_one_letter_code
_entity_poly.pdbx_strand_id
1 'polypeptide(L)'
;MFIGARTIKTGIAVATTLFICDLFHIEPASFAAITAVVNMQPSVSKSLNNAWQQIGVHLLAATFALLIGILIGANPISIGATVISLILICNWIGWSGGIVLGIVSIIFILDSPPETFLIHALSRSLSIFVGLGIALLINRVLAPPRYKTKLLDTLQSLLVLTSDYFLESLNTFIHAGSITSYQKPDPQKLKDLFEEITLLYEHAREEITVEDNPPLIERLLEICRGFIERGQSINQMTSQRVKRRQQAYSEAELQEISAQFQDIMDILFVGHGKLTGLIQALRLGVTEKKSCKFYDEDISYWESFDKAIDEWNRKVSGVFYLRALMEVSVVATELRWAGRRTKAILNRLYKQNPKMIK
;
A
#
# COMPACT_ATOMS: atom_id res chain seq x y z
N MET A 1 -9.77 -21.34 -12.26
CA MET A 1 -9.11 -21.25 -10.93
C MET A 1 -7.61 -21.19 -11.18
N PHE A 2 -6.97 -20.02 -11.03
CA PHE A 2 -5.52 -19.89 -11.24
C PHE A 2 -4.78 -20.34 -9.98
N ILE A 3 -3.92 -21.33 -10.12
CA ILE A 3 -3.05 -21.78 -9.03
C ILE A 3 -2.00 -20.70 -8.80
N GLY A 4 -2.00 -20.08 -7.61
CA GLY A 4 -1.06 -19.01 -7.28
C GLY A 4 0.39 -19.53 -7.18
N ALA A 5 1.37 -18.70 -7.53
CA ALA A 5 2.79 -19.03 -7.46
C ALA A 5 3.23 -19.55 -6.07
N ARG A 6 2.63 -19.07 -5.01
CA ARG A 6 2.87 -19.54 -3.64
C ARG A 6 2.50 -21.00 -3.45
N THR A 7 1.34 -21.42 -3.97
CA THR A 7 0.87 -22.80 -3.87
C THR A 7 1.84 -23.77 -4.55
N ILE A 8 2.31 -23.40 -5.75
CA ILE A 8 3.27 -24.21 -6.50
C ILE A 8 4.61 -24.31 -5.75
N LYS A 9 5.14 -23.18 -5.27
CA LYS A 9 6.37 -23.12 -4.48
C LYS A 9 6.29 -23.99 -3.22
N THR A 10 5.17 -23.91 -2.49
CA THR A 10 4.94 -24.70 -1.28
C THR A 10 4.93 -26.19 -1.60
N GLY A 11 4.25 -26.60 -2.68
CA GLY A 11 4.24 -28.01 -3.11
C GLY A 11 5.64 -28.50 -3.49
N ILE A 12 6.41 -27.71 -4.25
CA ILE A 12 7.79 -28.03 -4.60
C ILE A 12 8.68 -28.13 -3.36
N ALA A 13 8.52 -27.18 -2.39
CA ALA A 13 9.29 -27.19 -1.15
C ALA A 13 9.04 -28.46 -0.33
N VAL A 14 7.78 -28.85 -0.17
CA VAL A 14 7.39 -30.08 0.54
C VAL A 14 7.99 -31.32 -0.16
N ALA A 15 7.78 -31.45 -1.46
CA ALA A 15 8.27 -32.60 -2.22
C ALA A 15 9.80 -32.71 -2.16
N THR A 16 10.53 -31.59 -2.36
CA THR A 16 11.99 -31.54 -2.27
C THR A 16 12.48 -31.88 -0.86
N THR A 17 11.79 -31.38 0.18
CA THR A 17 12.15 -31.66 1.58
C THR A 17 12.00 -33.13 1.91
N LEU A 18 10.86 -33.74 1.55
CA LEU A 18 10.62 -35.16 1.78
C LEU A 18 11.64 -36.03 0.99
N PHE A 19 11.91 -35.69 -0.25
CA PHE A 19 12.91 -36.39 -1.08
C PHE A 19 14.32 -36.34 -0.47
N ILE A 20 14.75 -35.17 0.04
CA ILE A 20 16.05 -35.00 0.69
C ILE A 20 16.10 -35.78 2.03
N CYS A 21 15.03 -35.73 2.82
CA CYS A 21 14.96 -36.51 4.06
C CYS A 21 15.03 -38.00 3.80
N ASP A 22 14.36 -38.52 2.78
CA ASP A 22 14.41 -39.92 2.38
C ASP A 22 15.81 -40.32 1.92
N LEU A 23 16.44 -39.52 1.05
CA LEU A 23 17.78 -39.76 0.53
C LEU A 23 18.87 -39.84 1.62
N PHE A 24 18.77 -38.98 2.65
CA PHE A 24 19.76 -38.90 3.74
C PHE A 24 19.32 -39.60 5.01
N HIS A 25 18.19 -40.35 4.99
CA HIS A 25 17.59 -41.04 6.14
C HIS A 25 17.38 -40.11 7.34
N ILE A 26 16.89 -38.88 7.10
CA ILE A 26 16.64 -37.90 8.15
C ILE A 26 15.21 -38.06 8.68
N GLU A 27 15.11 -38.48 9.92
CA GLU A 27 13.84 -38.67 10.59
C GLU A 27 13.65 -37.66 11.75
N PRO A 28 12.43 -37.20 12.01
CA PRO A 28 11.19 -37.44 11.25
C PRO A 28 11.02 -36.49 10.06
N ALA A 29 10.88 -37.03 8.85
CA ALA A 29 10.72 -36.25 7.61
C ALA A 29 9.48 -35.33 7.61
N SER A 30 8.42 -35.72 8.33
CA SER A 30 7.21 -34.89 8.47
C SER A 30 7.47 -33.55 9.13
N PHE A 31 8.38 -33.48 10.09
CA PHE A 31 8.78 -32.21 10.72
C PHE A 31 9.53 -31.28 9.78
N ALA A 32 10.41 -31.82 8.96
CA ALA A 32 11.10 -31.06 7.93
C ALA A 32 10.09 -30.48 6.91
N ALA A 33 9.12 -31.29 6.47
CA ALA A 33 8.07 -30.86 5.55
C ALA A 33 7.17 -29.77 6.14
N ILE A 34 6.72 -29.93 7.39
CA ILE A 34 5.93 -28.91 8.10
C ILE A 34 6.73 -27.60 8.23
N THR A 35 8.00 -27.70 8.60
CA THR A 35 8.90 -26.54 8.70
C THR A 35 9.04 -25.83 7.36
N ALA A 36 9.19 -26.57 6.25
CA ALA A 36 9.24 -26.01 4.93
C ALA A 36 7.95 -25.26 4.57
N VAL A 37 6.76 -25.78 4.88
CA VAL A 37 5.47 -25.12 4.66
C VAL A 37 5.36 -23.82 5.45
N VAL A 38 5.66 -23.85 6.75
CA VAL A 38 5.55 -22.69 7.64
C VAL A 38 6.49 -21.56 7.22
N ASN A 39 7.67 -21.91 6.68
CA ASN A 39 8.66 -20.91 6.24
C ASN A 39 8.49 -20.46 4.80
N MET A 40 7.50 -20.95 4.05
CA MET A 40 7.19 -20.45 2.71
C MET A 40 6.44 -19.10 2.81
N GLN A 41 7.20 -18.03 3.02
CA GLN A 41 6.70 -16.66 3.16
C GLN A 41 6.63 -15.92 1.80
N PRO A 42 5.79 -14.86 1.71
CA PRO A 42 5.68 -14.05 0.50
C PRO A 42 6.97 -13.31 0.13
N SER A 43 7.77 -12.84 1.10
CA SER A 43 9.03 -12.13 0.87
C SER A 43 10.23 -12.94 1.35
N VAL A 44 11.40 -12.73 0.71
CA VAL A 44 12.66 -13.40 1.08
C VAL A 44 13.17 -12.85 2.42
N SER A 45 13.07 -11.54 2.65
CA SER A 45 13.48 -10.89 3.90
C SER A 45 12.69 -11.40 5.08
N LYS A 46 11.36 -11.50 4.92
CA LYS A 46 10.48 -12.03 5.96
C LYS A 46 10.73 -13.50 6.24
N SER A 47 11.02 -14.28 5.19
CA SER A 47 11.41 -15.68 5.32
C SER A 47 12.71 -15.84 6.11
N LEU A 48 13.72 -14.99 5.88
CA LEU A 48 14.99 -15.03 6.59
C LEU A 48 14.85 -14.63 8.06
N ASN A 49 14.11 -13.56 8.35
CA ASN A 49 13.87 -13.12 9.72
C ASN A 49 13.10 -14.16 10.54
N ASN A 50 12.04 -14.73 9.96
CA ASN A 50 11.29 -15.82 10.60
C ASN A 50 12.17 -17.06 10.82
N ALA A 51 13.07 -17.36 9.88
CA ALA A 51 14.01 -18.47 10.00
C ALA A 51 14.92 -18.32 11.24
N TRP A 52 15.52 -17.16 11.44
CA TRP A 52 16.36 -16.89 12.62
C TRP A 52 15.59 -17.00 13.93
N GLN A 53 14.37 -16.41 13.98
CA GLN A 53 13.51 -16.53 15.15
C GLN A 53 13.15 -17.99 15.42
N GLN A 54 12.82 -18.75 14.38
CA GLN A 54 12.46 -20.15 14.51
C GLN A 54 13.61 -21.02 15.01
N ILE A 55 14.83 -20.78 14.53
CA ILE A 55 16.04 -21.43 15.04
C ILE A 55 16.20 -21.15 16.53
N GLY A 56 16.13 -19.87 16.92
CA GLY A 56 16.24 -19.47 18.32
C GLY A 56 15.18 -20.10 19.22
N VAL A 57 13.91 -20.04 18.82
CA VAL A 57 12.79 -20.65 19.55
C VAL A 57 12.97 -22.16 19.67
N HIS A 58 13.40 -22.84 18.59
CA HIS A 58 13.60 -24.29 18.63
C HIS A 58 14.75 -24.69 19.57
N LEU A 59 15.88 -23.97 19.53
CA LEU A 59 17.00 -24.22 20.44
C LEU A 59 16.61 -24.01 21.90
N LEU A 60 15.86 -22.95 22.22
CA LEU A 60 15.30 -22.73 23.55
C LEU A 60 14.34 -23.85 23.95
N ALA A 61 13.44 -24.25 23.08
CA ALA A 61 12.50 -25.33 23.30
C ALA A 61 13.19 -26.67 23.60
N ALA A 62 14.19 -27.04 22.78
CA ALA A 62 14.97 -28.25 22.97
C ALA A 62 15.76 -28.22 24.28
N THR A 63 16.39 -27.10 24.60
CA THR A 63 17.15 -26.91 25.85
C THR A 63 16.23 -27.05 27.06
N PHE A 64 15.06 -26.44 27.06
CA PHE A 64 14.09 -26.55 28.16
C PHE A 64 13.53 -27.96 28.29
N ALA A 65 13.20 -28.59 27.16
CA ALA A 65 12.72 -29.98 27.18
C ALA A 65 13.77 -30.94 27.80
N LEU A 66 15.04 -30.80 27.39
CA LEU A 66 16.13 -31.61 27.95
C LEU A 66 16.36 -31.34 29.43
N LEU A 67 16.43 -30.07 29.86
CA LEU A 67 16.63 -29.73 31.27
C LEU A 67 15.50 -30.25 32.15
N ILE A 68 14.25 -29.97 31.79
CA ILE A 68 13.07 -30.39 32.57
C ILE A 68 12.92 -31.90 32.51
N GLY A 69 13.13 -32.49 31.35
CA GLY A 69 13.06 -33.97 31.21
C GLY A 69 14.06 -34.71 32.08
N ILE A 70 15.29 -34.23 32.22
CA ILE A 70 16.34 -34.82 33.03
C ILE A 70 16.15 -34.53 34.52
N LEU A 71 15.77 -33.31 34.90
CA LEU A 71 15.71 -32.87 36.30
C LEU A 71 14.41 -33.27 37.01
N ILE A 72 13.28 -33.18 36.32
CA ILE A 72 11.93 -33.33 36.90
C ILE A 72 11.22 -34.59 36.35
N GLY A 73 11.63 -35.02 35.17
CA GLY A 73 10.97 -36.10 34.43
C GLY A 73 9.79 -35.60 33.58
N ALA A 74 9.41 -36.44 32.63
CA ALA A 74 8.32 -36.14 31.68
C ALA A 74 6.98 -36.56 32.32
N ASN A 75 6.18 -35.56 32.68
CA ASN A 75 4.80 -35.72 33.11
C ASN A 75 3.93 -34.59 32.57
N PRO A 76 2.60 -34.71 32.51
CA PRO A 76 1.73 -33.69 31.93
C PRO A 76 1.92 -32.28 32.53
N ILE A 77 2.23 -32.19 33.82
CA ILE A 77 2.43 -30.91 34.52
C ILE A 77 3.77 -30.27 34.11
N SER A 78 4.86 -31.07 34.06
CA SER A 78 6.17 -30.57 33.64
C SER A 78 6.17 -30.14 32.18
N ILE A 79 5.49 -30.85 31.29
CA ILE A 79 5.31 -30.47 29.88
C ILE A 79 4.55 -29.15 29.79
N GLY A 80 3.44 -29.00 30.50
CA GLY A 80 2.64 -27.77 30.52
C GLY A 80 3.45 -26.57 31.05
N ALA A 81 4.19 -26.75 32.14
CA ALA A 81 5.06 -25.72 32.73
C ALA A 81 6.18 -25.28 31.73
N THR A 82 6.79 -26.25 31.03
CA THR A 82 7.81 -25.99 30.02
C THR A 82 7.27 -25.18 28.84
N VAL A 83 6.06 -25.53 28.36
CA VAL A 83 5.39 -24.78 27.29
C VAL A 83 5.07 -23.36 27.71
N ILE A 84 4.54 -23.16 28.92
CA ILE A 84 4.27 -21.80 29.44
C ILE A 84 5.55 -20.99 29.53
N SER A 85 6.64 -21.58 30.06
CA SER A 85 7.93 -20.93 30.19
C SER A 85 8.49 -20.51 28.82
N LEU A 86 8.41 -21.37 27.81
CA LEU A 86 8.81 -21.04 26.43
C LEU A 86 8.03 -19.83 25.91
N ILE A 87 6.70 -19.85 26.02
CA ILE A 87 5.84 -18.77 25.52
C ILE A 87 6.19 -17.44 26.22
N LEU A 88 6.35 -17.45 27.55
CA LEU A 88 6.68 -16.23 28.29
C LEU A 88 8.03 -15.65 27.88
N ILE A 89 9.05 -16.48 27.71
CA ILE A 89 10.39 -16.03 27.30
C ILE A 89 10.37 -15.53 25.85
N CYS A 90 9.72 -16.25 24.92
CA CYS A 90 9.60 -15.80 23.54
C CYS A 90 8.87 -14.45 23.42
N ASN A 91 7.81 -14.24 24.19
CA ASN A 91 7.08 -12.99 24.25
C ASN A 91 7.95 -11.85 24.84
N TRP A 92 8.74 -12.13 25.86
CA TRP A 92 9.65 -11.16 26.47
C TRP A 92 10.76 -10.72 25.52
N ILE A 93 11.31 -11.65 24.72
CA ILE A 93 12.35 -11.36 23.69
C ILE A 93 11.73 -10.72 22.43
N GLY A 94 10.41 -10.83 22.24
CA GLY A 94 9.71 -10.38 21.01
C GLY A 94 9.79 -11.39 19.85
N TRP A 95 10.06 -12.66 20.14
CA TRP A 95 10.08 -13.73 19.14
C TRP A 95 8.71 -14.36 18.99
N SER A 96 8.00 -14.03 17.92
CA SER A 96 6.69 -14.63 17.59
C SER A 96 6.78 -15.74 16.56
N GLY A 97 7.85 -15.74 15.75
CA GLY A 97 8.06 -16.74 14.69
C GLY A 97 8.47 -18.09 15.26
N GLY A 98 7.71 -19.16 14.95
CA GLY A 98 8.11 -20.52 15.30
C GLY A 98 7.70 -21.01 16.68
N ILE A 99 7.00 -20.24 17.51
CA ILE A 99 6.55 -20.67 18.86
C ILE A 99 5.78 -21.99 18.79
N VAL A 100 4.87 -22.13 17.83
CA VAL A 100 4.08 -23.36 17.65
C VAL A 100 4.98 -24.57 17.38
N LEU A 101 5.99 -24.43 16.53
CA LEU A 101 6.95 -25.50 16.24
C LEU A 101 7.84 -25.82 17.46
N GLY A 102 8.19 -24.80 18.25
CA GLY A 102 8.88 -24.98 19.53
C GLY A 102 8.05 -25.76 20.53
N ILE A 103 6.76 -25.43 20.70
CA ILE A 103 5.83 -26.18 21.57
C ILE A 103 5.72 -27.63 21.13
N VAL A 104 5.52 -27.86 19.85
CA VAL A 104 5.43 -29.21 19.29
C VAL A 104 6.75 -29.97 19.54
N SER A 105 7.91 -29.32 19.43
CA SER A 105 9.20 -29.96 19.75
C SER A 105 9.32 -30.35 21.21
N ILE A 106 8.91 -29.48 22.15
CA ILE A 106 8.87 -29.84 23.60
C ILE A 106 8.04 -31.08 23.85
N ILE A 107 6.81 -31.08 23.33
CA ILE A 107 5.88 -32.21 23.56
C ILE A 107 6.51 -33.53 23.09
N PHE A 108 7.04 -33.53 21.89
CA PHE A 108 7.58 -34.75 21.32
C PHE A 108 8.93 -35.20 21.92
N ILE A 109 9.78 -34.27 22.40
CA ILE A 109 11.00 -34.63 23.11
C ILE A 109 10.63 -35.28 24.46
N LEU A 110 9.71 -34.69 25.20
CA LEU A 110 9.32 -35.15 26.53
C LEU A 110 8.39 -36.39 26.48
N ASP A 111 7.71 -36.65 25.36
CA ASP A 111 6.90 -37.85 25.14
C ASP A 111 7.75 -39.10 24.80
N SER A 112 9.05 -38.91 24.55
CA SER A 112 9.98 -40.00 24.25
C SER A 112 10.55 -40.60 25.56
N PRO A 113 11.13 -41.84 25.53
CA PRO A 113 11.83 -42.39 26.67
C PRO A 113 13.00 -41.53 27.14
N PRO A 114 13.25 -41.40 28.47
CA PRO A 114 14.30 -40.53 29.01
C PRO A 114 15.71 -40.75 28.41
N GLU A 115 16.02 -42.02 28.12
CA GLU A 115 17.31 -42.44 27.57
C GLU A 115 17.54 -41.87 26.13
N THR A 116 16.45 -41.52 25.45
CA THR A 116 16.49 -41.06 24.04
C THR A 116 16.21 -39.58 23.83
N PHE A 117 15.97 -38.80 24.90
CA PHE A 117 15.66 -37.39 24.82
C PHE A 117 16.66 -36.60 23.95
N LEU A 118 17.95 -36.82 24.15
CA LEU A 118 18.99 -36.15 23.39
C LEU A 118 18.95 -36.52 21.90
N ILE A 119 18.76 -37.80 21.59
CA ILE A 119 18.69 -38.28 20.20
C ILE A 119 17.47 -37.67 19.51
N HIS A 120 16.32 -37.65 20.16
CA HIS A 120 15.12 -37.03 19.62
C HIS A 120 15.25 -35.52 19.47
N ALA A 121 15.90 -34.83 20.38
CA ALA A 121 16.16 -33.39 20.26
C ALA A 121 17.09 -33.07 19.04
N LEU A 122 18.15 -33.87 18.86
CA LEU A 122 19.06 -33.73 17.72
C LEU A 122 18.41 -34.04 16.38
N SER A 123 17.69 -35.16 16.28
CA SER A 123 16.97 -35.53 15.04
C SER A 123 15.95 -34.50 14.64
N ARG A 124 15.22 -33.91 15.58
CA ARG A 124 14.26 -32.83 15.29
C ARG A 124 14.95 -31.56 14.87
N SER A 125 16.04 -31.19 15.55
CA SER A 125 16.82 -30.03 15.16
C SER A 125 17.30 -30.18 13.72
N LEU A 126 17.82 -31.34 13.34
CA LEU A 126 18.27 -31.62 11.97
C LEU A 126 17.11 -31.52 10.97
N SER A 127 15.96 -32.14 11.27
CA SER A 127 14.76 -32.08 10.41
C SER A 127 14.28 -30.63 10.20
N ILE A 128 14.23 -29.82 11.27
CA ILE A 128 13.82 -28.43 11.20
C ILE A 128 14.82 -27.62 10.35
N PHE A 129 16.12 -27.80 10.54
CA PHE A 129 17.14 -27.08 9.77
C PHE A 129 17.12 -27.45 8.28
N VAL A 130 16.88 -28.72 7.96
CA VAL A 130 16.72 -29.16 6.57
C VAL A 130 15.49 -28.54 5.93
N GLY A 131 14.33 -28.63 6.60
CA GLY A 131 13.08 -28.02 6.10
C GLY A 131 13.19 -26.52 5.91
N LEU A 132 13.84 -25.83 6.87
CA LEU A 132 14.10 -24.40 6.82
C LEU A 132 15.03 -24.02 5.67
N GLY A 133 16.17 -24.73 5.52
CA GLY A 133 17.15 -24.49 4.48
C GLY A 133 16.54 -24.66 3.08
N ILE A 134 15.74 -25.72 2.89
CA ILE A 134 15.07 -25.97 1.60
C ILE A 134 14.02 -24.88 1.32
N ALA A 135 13.23 -24.48 2.32
CA ALA A 135 12.24 -23.41 2.15
C ALA A 135 12.92 -22.10 1.74
N LEU A 136 14.03 -21.72 2.38
CA LEU A 136 14.79 -20.52 2.04
C LEU A 136 15.38 -20.62 0.64
N LEU A 137 15.97 -21.77 0.26
CA LEU A 137 16.54 -21.99 -1.06
C LEU A 137 15.47 -21.86 -2.15
N ILE A 138 14.35 -22.55 -1.99
CA ILE A 138 13.25 -22.53 -2.96
C ILE A 138 12.62 -21.14 -3.04
N ASN A 139 12.45 -20.45 -1.92
CA ASN A 139 11.92 -19.09 -1.92
C ASN A 139 12.85 -18.09 -2.62
N ARG A 140 14.16 -18.33 -2.60
CA ARG A 140 15.17 -17.51 -3.28
C ARG A 140 15.30 -17.84 -4.78
N VAL A 141 15.23 -19.12 -5.16
CA VAL A 141 15.49 -19.61 -6.53
C VAL A 141 14.24 -19.54 -7.40
N LEU A 142 13.09 -19.97 -6.88
CA LEU A 142 11.84 -20.01 -7.61
C LEU A 142 11.11 -18.64 -7.54
N ALA A 143 11.51 -17.73 -8.43
CA ALA A 143 10.91 -16.41 -8.63
C ALA A 143 10.79 -15.61 -7.30
N PRO A 144 11.85 -14.90 -6.90
CA PRO A 144 11.75 -13.98 -5.78
C PRO A 144 10.61 -12.99 -6.08
N PRO A 145 9.68 -12.79 -5.15
CA PRO A 145 8.61 -11.83 -5.36
C PRO A 145 9.24 -10.45 -5.56
N ARG A 146 9.02 -9.84 -6.72
CA ARG A 146 9.47 -8.47 -7.04
C ARG A 146 8.40 -7.46 -6.63
N TYR A 147 7.98 -7.49 -5.35
CA TYR A 147 6.93 -6.59 -4.85
C TYR A 147 7.30 -5.13 -5.01
N LYS A 148 8.56 -4.76 -4.77
CA LYS A 148 9.07 -3.40 -4.94
C LYS A 148 8.90 -2.91 -6.38
N THR A 149 9.36 -3.68 -7.38
CA THR A 149 9.25 -3.28 -8.79
C THR A 149 7.78 -3.15 -9.19
N LYS A 150 6.96 -4.17 -8.86
CA LYS A 150 5.52 -4.14 -9.15
C LYS A 150 4.84 -2.94 -8.49
N LEU A 151 5.20 -2.62 -7.24
CA LEU A 151 4.66 -1.46 -6.51
C LEU A 151 4.98 -0.16 -7.24
N LEU A 152 6.23 0.06 -7.64
CA LEU A 152 6.64 1.31 -8.29
C LEU A 152 5.95 1.49 -9.63
N ASP A 153 5.87 0.44 -10.46
CA ASP A 153 5.20 0.48 -11.76
C ASP A 153 3.68 0.73 -11.61
N THR A 154 3.05 0.06 -10.63
CA THR A 154 1.61 0.21 -10.38
C THR A 154 1.29 1.58 -9.76
N LEU A 155 2.17 2.10 -8.90
CA LEU A 155 2.03 3.44 -8.29
C LEU A 155 2.11 4.55 -9.36
N GLN A 156 3.00 4.41 -10.35
CA GLN A 156 3.05 5.33 -11.48
C GLN A 156 1.74 5.34 -12.27
N SER A 157 1.22 4.15 -12.57
CA SER A 157 -0.07 3.99 -13.26
C SER A 157 -1.23 4.59 -12.44
N LEU A 158 -1.25 4.35 -11.13
CA LEU A 158 -2.24 4.93 -10.23
C LEU A 158 -2.18 6.46 -10.23
N LEU A 159 -0.97 7.05 -10.14
CA LEU A 159 -0.79 8.50 -10.17
C LEU A 159 -1.34 9.11 -11.47
N VAL A 160 -1.08 8.49 -12.61
CA VAL A 160 -1.62 8.95 -13.91
C VAL A 160 -3.14 8.88 -13.90
N LEU A 161 -3.71 7.71 -13.62
CA LEU A 161 -5.16 7.49 -13.69
C LEU A 161 -5.95 8.36 -12.70
N THR A 162 -5.47 8.49 -11.46
CA THR A 162 -6.16 9.29 -10.44
C THR A 162 -6.07 10.78 -10.70
N SER A 163 -4.92 11.26 -11.19
CA SER A 163 -4.77 12.67 -11.54
C SER A 163 -5.53 13.03 -12.81
N ASP A 164 -5.64 12.13 -13.81
CA ASP A 164 -6.52 12.35 -14.97
C ASP A 164 -7.99 12.41 -14.54
N TYR A 165 -8.43 11.51 -13.69
CA TYR A 165 -9.78 11.53 -13.14
C TYR A 165 -10.09 12.84 -12.42
N PHE A 166 -9.16 13.35 -11.61
CA PHE A 166 -9.34 14.61 -10.88
C PHE A 166 -9.36 15.83 -11.82
N LEU A 167 -8.42 15.91 -12.77
CA LEU A 167 -8.37 16.99 -13.76
C LEU A 167 -9.62 17.01 -14.64
N GLU A 168 -10.10 15.85 -15.09
CA GLU A 168 -11.32 15.74 -15.86
C GLU A 168 -12.55 16.15 -15.05
N SER A 169 -12.59 15.82 -13.75
CA SER A 169 -13.66 16.25 -12.86
C SER A 169 -13.72 17.79 -12.73
N LEU A 170 -12.56 18.44 -12.61
CA LEU A 170 -12.44 19.91 -12.60
C LEU A 170 -12.88 20.51 -13.93
N ASN A 171 -12.37 19.97 -15.04
CA ASN A 171 -12.70 20.43 -16.39
C ASN A 171 -14.20 20.35 -16.66
N THR A 172 -14.81 19.24 -16.30
CA THR A 172 -16.26 19.02 -16.45
C THR A 172 -17.07 20.01 -15.61
N PHE A 173 -16.64 20.33 -14.39
CA PHE A 173 -17.32 21.32 -13.56
C PHE A 173 -17.24 22.72 -14.19
N ILE A 174 -16.08 23.11 -14.70
CA ILE A 174 -15.85 24.42 -15.36
C ILE A 174 -16.77 24.56 -16.56
N HIS A 175 -16.90 23.53 -17.38
CA HIS A 175 -17.72 23.53 -18.59
C HIS A 175 -19.17 23.10 -18.37
N ALA A 176 -19.60 22.85 -17.13
CA ALA A 176 -20.97 22.38 -16.82
C ALA A 176 -22.07 23.33 -17.27
N GLY A 177 -21.74 24.58 -17.62
CA GLY A 177 -22.67 25.57 -18.19
C GLY A 177 -23.25 25.15 -19.52
N SER A 178 -22.47 24.49 -20.37
CA SER A 178 -22.81 24.05 -21.72
C SER A 178 -23.26 22.57 -21.79
N ILE A 179 -23.25 21.85 -20.68
CA ILE A 179 -23.58 20.42 -20.66
C ILE A 179 -25.09 20.23 -20.47
N THR A 180 -25.72 19.59 -21.47
CA THR A 180 -27.14 19.23 -21.43
C THR A 180 -27.40 17.87 -20.79
N SER A 181 -26.40 16.98 -20.74
CA SER A 181 -26.51 15.67 -20.08
C SER A 181 -25.17 15.32 -19.46
N TYR A 182 -25.18 14.89 -18.19
CA TYR A 182 -23.96 14.49 -17.49
C TYR A 182 -24.12 13.12 -16.84
N GLN A 183 -23.29 12.19 -17.30
CA GLN A 183 -23.15 10.88 -16.69
C GLN A 183 -21.93 10.91 -15.76
N LYS A 184 -22.17 10.71 -14.48
CA LYS A 184 -21.13 10.72 -13.45
C LYS A 184 -20.16 9.54 -13.69
N PRO A 185 -18.84 9.78 -13.81
CA PRO A 185 -17.85 8.70 -13.87
C PRO A 185 -17.85 7.87 -12.60
N ASP A 186 -17.75 6.54 -12.75
CA ASP A 186 -17.64 5.63 -11.62
C ASP A 186 -16.17 5.47 -11.21
N PRO A 187 -15.79 5.88 -9.98
CA PRO A 187 -14.42 5.76 -9.49
C PRO A 187 -14.09 4.35 -8.95
N GLN A 188 -15.00 3.36 -9.04
CA GLN A 188 -14.81 2.07 -8.38
C GLN A 188 -13.51 1.37 -8.80
N LYS A 189 -13.22 1.36 -10.10
CA LYS A 189 -11.96 0.77 -10.62
C LYS A 189 -10.71 1.44 -10.05
N LEU A 190 -10.74 2.75 -9.82
CA LEU A 190 -9.63 3.49 -9.22
C LEU A 190 -9.47 3.16 -7.73
N LYS A 191 -10.58 2.95 -7.03
CA LYS A 191 -10.56 2.52 -5.62
C LYS A 191 -10.02 1.12 -5.48
N ASP A 192 -10.46 0.19 -6.32
CA ASP A 192 -9.98 -1.19 -6.34
C ASP A 192 -8.47 -1.23 -6.62
N LEU A 193 -7.98 -0.44 -7.58
CA LEU A 193 -6.56 -0.32 -7.88
C LEU A 193 -5.79 0.30 -6.70
N PHE A 194 -6.36 1.30 -6.04
CA PHE A 194 -5.76 1.92 -4.85
C PHE A 194 -5.63 0.92 -3.70
N GLU A 195 -6.63 0.10 -3.45
CA GLU A 195 -6.59 -0.97 -2.46
C GLU A 195 -5.53 -2.02 -2.81
N GLU A 196 -5.46 -2.46 -4.08
CA GLU A 196 -4.42 -3.40 -4.53
C GLU A 196 -3.01 -2.84 -4.25
N ILE A 197 -2.77 -1.57 -4.56
CA ILE A 197 -1.46 -0.94 -4.34
C ILE A 197 -1.15 -0.78 -2.85
N THR A 198 -2.15 -0.48 -2.04
CA THR A 198 -1.96 -0.39 -0.59
C THR A 198 -1.52 -1.74 -0.01
N LEU A 199 -2.12 -2.84 -0.46
CA LEU A 199 -1.71 -4.19 -0.09
C LEU A 199 -0.30 -4.53 -0.63
N LEU A 200 0.01 -4.10 -1.86
CA LEU A 200 1.38 -4.27 -2.42
C LEU A 200 2.41 -3.50 -1.61
N TYR A 201 2.09 -2.30 -1.14
CA TYR A 201 2.99 -1.50 -0.30
C TYR A 201 3.28 -2.20 1.04
N GLU A 202 2.27 -2.76 1.69
CA GLU A 202 2.45 -3.55 2.92
C GLU A 202 3.37 -4.77 2.69
N HIS A 203 3.23 -5.45 1.56
CA HIS A 203 4.10 -6.59 1.23
C HIS A 203 5.51 -6.17 0.82
N ALA A 204 5.66 -5.02 0.15
CA ALA A 204 6.95 -4.49 -0.28
C ALA A 204 7.72 -3.75 0.82
N ARG A 205 7.08 -3.43 1.95
CA ARG A 205 7.62 -2.57 3.01
C ARG A 205 9.00 -3.03 3.51
N GLU A 206 9.22 -4.34 3.57
CA GLU A 206 10.50 -4.92 4.00
C GLU A 206 11.56 -4.93 2.88
N GLU A 207 11.15 -4.80 1.60
CA GLU A 207 12.04 -4.72 0.45
C GLU A 207 12.44 -3.26 0.12
N ILE A 208 11.68 -2.30 0.67
CA ILE A 208 11.89 -0.87 0.48
C ILE A 208 13.03 -0.41 1.39
N THR A 209 14.07 0.14 0.77
CA THR A 209 15.23 0.70 1.46
C THR A 209 15.09 2.21 1.66
N VAL A 210 15.98 2.81 2.43
CA VAL A 210 16.04 4.28 2.60
C VAL A 210 16.24 4.99 1.26
N GLU A 211 16.94 4.36 0.33
CA GLU A 211 17.18 4.89 -1.03
C GLU A 211 15.90 5.00 -1.87
N ASP A 212 14.90 4.17 -1.59
CA ASP A 212 13.61 4.19 -2.26
C ASP A 212 12.68 5.29 -1.76
N ASN A 213 13.08 5.98 -0.69
CA ASN A 213 12.34 7.08 -0.10
C ASN A 213 10.90 6.70 0.33
N PRO A 214 10.73 5.83 1.33
CA PRO A 214 9.41 5.42 1.81
C PRO A 214 8.45 6.59 2.09
N PRO A 215 8.89 7.71 2.69
CA PRO A 215 8.03 8.88 2.90
C PRO A 215 7.50 9.52 1.61
N LEU A 216 8.19 9.35 0.49
CA LEU A 216 7.72 9.83 -0.81
C LEU A 216 6.60 8.92 -1.34
N ILE A 217 6.77 7.61 -1.23
CA ILE A 217 5.77 6.61 -1.63
C ILE A 217 4.46 6.85 -0.86
N GLU A 218 4.53 7.03 0.45
CA GLU A 218 3.36 7.32 1.29
C GLU A 218 2.63 8.60 0.87
N ARG A 219 3.38 9.66 0.53
CA ARG A 219 2.78 10.91 0.03
C ARG A 219 2.17 10.79 -1.36
N LEU A 220 2.76 9.97 -2.22
CA LEU A 220 2.17 9.68 -3.53
C LEU A 220 0.87 8.89 -3.37
N LEU A 221 0.80 7.94 -2.45
CA LEU A 221 -0.43 7.25 -2.11
C LEU A 221 -1.49 8.22 -1.53
N GLU A 222 -1.08 9.11 -0.62
CA GLU A 222 -1.97 10.11 -0.02
C GLU A 222 -2.57 11.06 -1.05
N ILE A 223 -1.77 11.55 -2.00
CA ILE A 223 -2.27 12.45 -3.06
C ILE A 223 -3.18 11.71 -4.04
N CYS A 224 -2.87 10.45 -4.40
CA CYS A 224 -3.72 9.63 -5.25
C CYS A 224 -5.10 9.38 -4.61
N ARG A 225 -5.13 9.04 -3.32
CA ARG A 225 -6.39 8.94 -2.55
C ARG A 225 -7.16 10.24 -2.60
N GLY A 226 -6.48 11.37 -2.33
CA GLY A 226 -7.10 12.68 -2.37
C GLY A 226 -7.68 13.03 -3.74
N PHE A 227 -7.03 12.67 -4.84
CA PHE A 227 -7.55 12.87 -6.19
C PHE A 227 -8.83 12.07 -6.45
N ILE A 228 -8.90 10.81 -5.99
CA ILE A 228 -10.11 9.98 -6.11
C ILE A 228 -11.28 10.60 -5.32
N GLU A 229 -11.08 10.88 -4.03
CA GLU A 229 -12.12 11.35 -3.12
C GLU A 229 -12.66 12.72 -3.56
N ARG A 230 -11.76 13.66 -3.89
CA ARG A 230 -12.12 15.03 -4.28
C ARG A 230 -12.72 15.07 -5.68
N GLY A 231 -12.18 14.31 -6.63
CA GLY A 231 -12.78 14.15 -7.96
C GLY A 231 -14.20 13.58 -7.88
N GLN A 232 -14.43 12.60 -6.99
CA GLN A 232 -15.77 12.06 -6.75
C GLN A 232 -16.73 13.12 -6.18
N SER A 233 -16.26 13.95 -5.25
CA SER A 233 -17.04 15.04 -4.68
C SER A 233 -17.42 16.10 -5.75
N ILE A 234 -16.45 16.51 -6.58
CA ILE A 234 -16.68 17.45 -7.67
C ILE A 234 -17.68 16.87 -8.69
N ASN A 235 -17.52 15.61 -9.09
CA ASN A 235 -18.44 14.95 -10.03
C ASN A 235 -19.86 14.84 -9.47
N GLN A 236 -20.01 14.59 -8.17
CA GLN A 236 -21.32 14.57 -7.51
C GLN A 236 -21.96 15.97 -7.52
N MET A 237 -21.19 17.00 -7.21
CA MET A 237 -21.64 18.39 -7.23
C MET A 237 -22.04 18.81 -8.65
N THR A 238 -21.22 18.48 -9.66
CA THR A 238 -21.51 18.75 -11.07
C THR A 238 -22.82 18.09 -11.50
N SER A 239 -23.02 16.82 -11.17
CA SER A 239 -24.26 16.10 -11.49
C SER A 239 -25.49 16.77 -10.87
N GLN A 240 -25.41 17.17 -9.61
CA GLN A 240 -26.50 17.86 -8.95
C GLN A 240 -26.75 19.26 -9.53
N ARG A 241 -25.70 19.99 -9.90
CA ARG A 241 -25.78 21.30 -10.56
C ARG A 241 -26.50 21.19 -11.90
N VAL A 242 -26.09 20.26 -12.77
CA VAL A 242 -26.71 20.04 -14.08
C VAL A 242 -28.20 19.68 -13.92
N LYS A 243 -28.54 18.72 -13.05
CA LYS A 243 -29.93 18.32 -12.81
C LYS A 243 -30.81 19.50 -12.33
N ARG A 244 -30.34 20.29 -11.37
CA ARG A 244 -31.10 21.46 -10.86
C ARG A 244 -31.35 22.52 -11.95
N ARG A 245 -30.32 22.77 -12.79
CA ARG A 245 -30.44 23.75 -13.88
C ARG A 245 -31.48 23.30 -14.92
N GLN A 246 -31.48 22.06 -15.31
CA GLN A 246 -32.44 21.48 -16.25
C GLN A 246 -33.88 21.49 -15.73
N GLN A 247 -34.05 21.34 -14.42
CA GLN A 247 -35.39 21.35 -13.80
C GLN A 247 -35.96 22.76 -13.60
N ALA A 248 -35.10 23.77 -13.47
CA ALA A 248 -35.49 25.11 -13.06
C ALA A 248 -35.58 26.12 -14.22
N TYR A 249 -34.88 25.87 -15.35
CA TYR A 249 -34.68 26.86 -16.41
C TYR A 249 -34.82 26.26 -17.81
N SER A 250 -35.30 27.05 -18.77
CA SER A 250 -35.26 26.74 -20.20
C SER A 250 -33.84 26.85 -20.77
N GLU A 251 -33.60 26.31 -21.95
CA GLU A 251 -32.28 26.40 -22.62
C GLU A 251 -31.80 27.83 -22.84
N ALA A 252 -32.72 28.76 -23.21
CA ALA A 252 -32.38 30.15 -23.42
C ALA A 252 -31.94 30.85 -22.10
N GLU A 253 -32.67 30.61 -21.00
CA GLU A 253 -32.31 31.13 -19.68
C GLU A 253 -31.00 30.54 -19.18
N LEU A 254 -30.71 29.26 -19.47
CA LEU A 254 -29.44 28.61 -19.13
C LEU A 254 -28.24 29.24 -19.83
N GLN A 255 -28.39 29.68 -21.07
CA GLN A 255 -27.33 30.41 -21.79
C GLN A 255 -27.05 31.76 -21.15
N GLU A 256 -28.10 32.53 -20.82
CA GLU A 256 -27.95 33.83 -20.16
C GLU A 256 -27.29 33.70 -18.79
N ILE A 257 -27.75 32.72 -17.99
CA ILE A 257 -27.16 32.43 -16.67
C ILE A 257 -25.69 31.99 -16.83
N SER A 258 -25.38 31.16 -17.81
CA SER A 258 -24.00 30.71 -18.04
C SER A 258 -23.06 31.86 -18.36
N ALA A 259 -23.52 32.83 -19.16
CA ALA A 259 -22.74 34.02 -19.47
C ALA A 259 -22.37 34.85 -18.22
N GLN A 260 -23.25 34.89 -17.22
CA GLN A 260 -22.97 35.62 -15.95
C GLN A 260 -21.88 34.98 -15.10
N PHE A 261 -21.58 33.69 -15.30
CA PHE A 261 -20.53 32.95 -14.60
C PHE A 261 -19.23 32.85 -15.39
N GLN A 262 -19.18 33.35 -16.62
CA GLN A 262 -18.08 33.13 -17.54
C GLN A 262 -16.74 33.61 -16.96
N ASP A 263 -16.68 34.81 -16.42
CA ASP A 263 -15.46 35.40 -15.86
C ASP A 263 -14.85 34.53 -14.76
N ILE A 264 -15.70 33.96 -13.88
CA ILE A 264 -15.24 33.08 -12.79
C ILE A 264 -14.79 31.73 -13.34
N MET A 265 -15.51 31.18 -14.33
CA MET A 265 -15.13 29.91 -14.97
C MET A 265 -13.82 30.06 -15.74
N ASP A 266 -13.57 31.16 -16.40
CA ASP A 266 -12.32 31.45 -17.11
C ASP A 266 -11.12 31.50 -16.15
N ILE A 267 -11.27 32.12 -14.98
CA ILE A 267 -10.23 32.09 -13.95
C ILE A 267 -9.98 30.68 -13.42
N LEU A 268 -11.04 29.91 -13.16
CA LEU A 268 -10.90 28.50 -12.77
C LEU A 268 -10.21 27.67 -13.87
N PHE A 269 -10.50 27.94 -15.13
CA PHE A 269 -9.86 27.28 -16.28
C PHE A 269 -8.36 27.58 -16.34
N VAL A 270 -7.95 28.83 -16.12
CA VAL A 270 -6.54 29.20 -16.01
C VAL A 270 -5.86 28.43 -14.86
N GLY A 271 -6.53 28.34 -13.70
CA GLY A 271 -6.05 27.55 -12.55
C GLY A 271 -5.92 26.06 -12.85
N HIS A 272 -6.88 25.49 -13.57
CA HIS A 272 -6.84 24.12 -14.06
C HIS A 272 -5.62 23.89 -14.96
N GLY A 273 -5.34 24.79 -15.91
CA GLY A 273 -4.16 24.71 -16.79
C GLY A 273 -2.84 24.73 -16.02
N LYS A 274 -2.72 25.62 -15.02
CA LYS A 274 -1.55 25.66 -14.11
C LYS A 274 -1.38 24.36 -13.33
N LEU A 275 -2.46 23.82 -12.79
CA LEU A 275 -2.44 22.54 -12.07
C LEU A 275 -2.04 21.37 -12.98
N THR A 276 -2.55 21.35 -14.22
CA THR A 276 -2.18 20.34 -15.22
C THR A 276 -0.68 20.34 -15.46
N GLY A 277 -0.05 21.51 -15.61
CA GLY A 277 1.40 21.62 -15.75
C GLY A 277 2.16 21.09 -14.53
N LEU A 278 1.70 21.39 -13.30
CA LEU A 278 2.30 20.86 -12.07
C LEU A 278 2.18 19.33 -11.97
N ILE A 279 1.03 18.78 -12.31
CA ILE A 279 0.80 17.31 -12.30
C ILE A 279 1.67 16.62 -13.36
N GLN A 280 1.81 17.22 -14.55
CA GLN A 280 2.73 16.70 -15.57
C GLN A 280 4.18 16.69 -15.09
N ALA A 281 4.64 17.78 -14.44
CA ALA A 281 5.97 17.82 -13.84
C ALA A 281 6.16 16.73 -12.77
N LEU A 282 5.13 16.47 -11.94
CA LEU A 282 5.15 15.40 -10.95
C LEU A 282 5.24 14.01 -11.61
N ARG A 283 4.44 13.76 -12.63
CA ARG A 283 4.45 12.48 -13.38
C ARG A 283 5.84 12.23 -13.98
N LEU A 284 6.43 13.24 -14.65
CA LEU A 284 7.78 13.13 -15.22
C LEU A 284 8.86 12.96 -14.16
N GLY A 285 8.74 13.64 -13.02
CA GLY A 285 9.66 13.48 -11.90
C GLY A 285 9.64 12.09 -11.29
N VAL A 286 8.47 11.45 -11.24
CA VAL A 286 8.29 10.09 -10.69
C VAL A 286 8.67 9.02 -11.72
N THR A 287 8.29 9.17 -13.01
CA THR A 287 8.53 8.17 -14.06
C THR A 287 9.94 8.22 -14.63
N GLU A 288 10.38 9.39 -15.05
CA GLU A 288 11.61 9.56 -15.84
C GLU A 288 12.78 10.11 -15.02
N LYS A 289 12.54 10.43 -13.74
CA LYS A 289 13.52 11.13 -12.88
C LYS A 289 14.09 12.40 -13.53
N LYS A 290 13.31 13.01 -14.44
CA LYS A 290 13.69 14.25 -15.14
C LYS A 290 13.18 15.47 -14.39
N SER A 291 13.95 16.54 -14.41
CA SER A 291 13.55 17.84 -13.89
C SER A 291 12.66 18.55 -14.91
N CYS A 292 11.49 18.96 -14.49
CA CYS A 292 10.72 19.97 -15.21
C CYS A 292 10.70 21.25 -14.37
N LYS A 293 11.03 22.38 -15.00
CA LYS A 293 10.82 23.69 -14.36
C LYS A 293 9.32 23.89 -14.17
N PHE A 294 8.90 24.11 -12.94
CA PHE A 294 7.52 24.52 -12.64
C PHE A 294 7.56 25.93 -12.05
N TYR A 295 6.55 26.71 -12.40
CA TYR A 295 6.42 28.05 -11.85
C TYR A 295 5.91 27.99 -10.42
N ASP A 296 6.50 28.79 -9.56
CA ASP A 296 6.07 28.91 -8.17
C ASP A 296 4.66 29.53 -8.09
N GLU A 297 4.07 29.42 -6.91
CA GLU A 297 2.69 29.85 -6.69
C GLU A 297 2.52 31.30 -7.11
N ASP A 298 1.69 31.50 -8.10
CA ASP A 298 1.36 32.83 -8.57
C ASP A 298 0.35 33.42 -7.56
N ILE A 299 0.89 34.17 -6.60
CA ILE A 299 0.06 34.88 -5.61
C ILE A 299 -0.97 35.74 -6.36
N SER A 300 -0.59 36.31 -7.49
CA SER A 300 -1.45 37.14 -8.34
C SER A 300 -2.66 36.38 -8.88
N TYR A 301 -2.56 35.05 -9.08
CA TYR A 301 -3.70 34.24 -9.51
C TYR A 301 -4.82 34.21 -8.46
N TRP A 302 -4.46 33.98 -7.20
CA TRP A 302 -5.46 33.91 -6.13
C TRP A 302 -6.04 35.29 -5.79
N GLU A 303 -5.24 36.34 -5.88
CA GLU A 303 -5.72 37.72 -5.76
C GLU A 303 -6.70 38.08 -6.89
N SER A 304 -6.43 37.62 -8.11
CA SER A 304 -7.35 37.80 -9.24
C SER A 304 -8.63 37.00 -9.06
N PHE A 305 -8.56 35.80 -8.51
CA PHE A 305 -9.72 34.99 -8.18
C PHE A 305 -10.60 35.67 -7.10
N ASP A 306 -9.98 36.14 -6.02
CA ASP A 306 -10.70 36.83 -4.94
C ASP A 306 -11.38 38.11 -5.45
N LYS A 307 -10.72 38.91 -6.30
CA LYS A 307 -11.32 40.07 -6.97
C LYS A 307 -12.52 39.70 -7.82
N ALA A 308 -12.43 38.66 -8.63
CA ALA A 308 -13.53 38.21 -9.47
C ALA A 308 -14.75 37.76 -8.64
N ILE A 309 -14.49 37.08 -7.53
CA ILE A 309 -15.55 36.69 -6.58
C ILE A 309 -16.22 37.92 -5.97
N ASP A 310 -15.43 38.91 -5.54
CA ASP A 310 -15.96 40.17 -4.98
C ASP A 310 -16.79 40.97 -5.99
N GLU A 311 -16.29 41.12 -7.23
CA GLU A 311 -16.99 41.80 -8.31
C GLU A 311 -18.30 41.10 -8.66
N TRP A 312 -18.26 39.77 -8.75
CA TRP A 312 -19.43 38.96 -9.05
C TRP A 312 -20.48 39.06 -7.91
N ASN A 313 -20.06 38.95 -6.64
CA ASN A 313 -20.93 39.05 -5.48
C ASN A 313 -21.63 40.44 -5.38
N ARG A 314 -21.04 41.49 -5.91
CA ARG A 314 -21.66 42.82 -5.99
C ARG A 314 -22.72 42.95 -7.09
N LYS A 315 -22.57 42.18 -8.17
CA LYS A 315 -23.45 42.24 -9.35
C LYS A 315 -24.70 41.38 -9.20
N VAL A 316 -24.67 40.34 -8.36
CA VAL A 316 -25.68 39.29 -8.35
C VAL A 316 -26.19 39.02 -6.95
N SER A 317 -27.52 38.92 -6.79
CA SER A 317 -28.15 38.62 -5.52
C SER A 317 -29.20 37.51 -5.64
N GLY A 318 -29.36 36.73 -4.56
CA GLY A 318 -30.36 35.64 -4.50
C GLY A 318 -29.78 34.28 -4.14
N VAL A 319 -30.63 33.38 -3.69
CA VAL A 319 -30.26 32.02 -3.18
C VAL A 319 -29.61 31.18 -4.24
N PHE A 320 -30.00 31.31 -5.49
CA PHE A 320 -29.41 30.59 -6.64
C PHE A 320 -27.93 30.92 -6.80
N TYR A 321 -27.60 32.21 -6.79
CA TYR A 321 -26.22 32.70 -6.97
C TYR A 321 -25.36 32.39 -5.75
N LEU A 322 -25.93 32.49 -4.53
CA LEU A 322 -25.21 32.11 -3.32
C LEU A 322 -24.77 30.63 -3.37
N ARG A 323 -25.65 29.74 -3.81
CA ARG A 323 -25.32 28.32 -3.96
C ARG A 323 -24.24 28.11 -5.02
N ALA A 324 -24.32 28.76 -6.16
CA ALA A 324 -23.32 28.67 -7.20
C ALA A 324 -21.94 29.19 -6.72
N LEU A 325 -21.91 30.27 -5.93
CA LEU A 325 -20.70 30.76 -5.28
C LEU A 325 -20.09 29.75 -4.34
N MET A 326 -20.91 29.08 -3.52
CA MET A 326 -20.43 28.03 -2.63
C MET A 326 -19.81 26.86 -3.43
N GLU A 327 -20.43 26.43 -4.52
CA GLU A 327 -19.93 25.35 -5.37
C GLU A 327 -18.58 25.75 -6.02
N VAL A 328 -18.44 26.96 -6.52
CA VAL A 328 -17.20 27.53 -7.08
C VAL A 328 -16.11 27.59 -6.01
N SER A 329 -16.44 28.05 -4.80
CA SER A 329 -15.50 28.16 -3.67
C SER A 329 -14.96 26.79 -3.24
N VAL A 330 -15.81 25.76 -3.24
CA VAL A 330 -15.38 24.38 -2.97
C VAL A 330 -14.41 23.92 -4.04
N VAL A 331 -14.75 24.09 -5.33
CA VAL A 331 -13.88 23.66 -6.44
C VAL A 331 -12.55 24.42 -6.43
N ALA A 332 -12.55 25.71 -6.16
CA ALA A 332 -11.32 26.51 -6.00
C ALA A 332 -10.45 26.01 -4.84
N THR A 333 -11.08 25.61 -3.72
CA THR A 333 -10.38 25.02 -2.57
C THR A 333 -9.73 23.70 -2.93
N GLU A 334 -10.41 22.84 -3.69
CA GLU A 334 -9.88 21.56 -4.15
C GLU A 334 -8.71 21.76 -5.14
N LEU A 335 -8.83 22.71 -6.05
CA LEU A 335 -7.75 23.10 -6.96
C LEU A 335 -6.53 23.60 -6.18
N ARG A 336 -6.72 24.45 -5.17
CA ARG A 336 -5.66 24.97 -4.31
C ARG A 336 -4.99 23.87 -3.50
N TRP A 337 -5.77 22.93 -2.96
CA TRP A 337 -5.25 21.76 -2.25
C TRP A 337 -4.37 20.91 -3.16
N ALA A 338 -4.83 20.58 -4.36
CA ALA A 338 -4.09 19.78 -5.32
C ALA A 338 -2.76 20.46 -5.72
N GLY A 339 -2.79 21.75 -5.99
CA GLY A 339 -1.59 22.53 -6.30
C GLY A 339 -0.55 22.51 -5.17
N ARG A 340 -0.99 22.78 -3.93
CA ARG A 340 -0.10 22.77 -2.75
C ARG A 340 0.52 21.39 -2.50
N ARG A 341 -0.28 20.32 -2.59
CA ARG A 341 0.20 18.94 -2.36
C ARG A 341 1.18 18.51 -3.44
N THR A 342 0.86 18.78 -4.71
CA THR A 342 1.74 18.48 -5.85
C THR A 342 3.08 19.20 -5.72
N LYS A 343 3.08 20.50 -5.41
CA LYS A 343 4.31 21.26 -5.15
C LYS A 343 5.12 20.73 -3.99
N ALA A 344 4.49 20.38 -2.90
CA ALA A 344 5.19 19.83 -1.73
C ALA A 344 5.95 18.53 -2.06
N ILE A 345 5.37 17.68 -2.92
CA ILE A 345 6.02 16.45 -3.39
C ILE A 345 7.16 16.79 -4.37
N LEU A 346 6.91 17.67 -5.35
CA LEU A 346 7.93 18.12 -6.30
C LEU A 346 9.16 18.71 -5.60
N ASN A 347 8.97 19.61 -4.64
CA ASN A 347 10.04 20.22 -3.87
C ASN A 347 10.91 19.20 -3.13
N ARG A 348 10.33 18.08 -2.69
CA ARG A 348 11.09 17.00 -2.06
C ARG A 348 11.85 16.16 -3.07
N LEU A 349 11.23 15.83 -4.20
CA LEU A 349 11.90 15.13 -5.31
C LEU A 349 13.14 15.89 -5.75
N TYR A 350 13.06 17.22 -5.87
CA TYR A 350 14.19 18.06 -6.29
C TYR A 350 15.27 18.22 -5.22
N LYS A 351 14.91 18.34 -3.94
CA LYS A 351 15.91 18.42 -2.85
C LYS A 351 16.78 17.17 -2.73
N GLN A 352 16.24 16.01 -3.08
CA GLN A 352 16.96 14.73 -3.01
C GLN A 352 17.82 14.43 -4.23
N ASN A 353 17.57 15.07 -5.37
CA ASN A 353 18.34 14.90 -6.59
C ASN A 353 18.77 16.27 -7.18
N PRO A 354 19.81 16.91 -6.59
CA PRO A 354 20.29 18.22 -7.07
C PRO A 354 20.78 18.19 -8.52
N LYS A 355 21.11 17.02 -9.08
CA LYS A 355 21.45 16.85 -10.51
C LYS A 355 20.25 17.03 -11.45
N MET A 356 19.03 17.11 -10.92
CA MET A 356 17.82 17.43 -11.70
C MET A 356 17.62 18.94 -11.91
N ILE A 357 18.53 19.80 -11.43
CA ILE A 357 18.42 21.28 -11.50
C ILE A 357 19.19 21.88 -12.70
N LYS A 358 19.73 21.05 -13.59
CA LYS A 358 20.44 21.55 -14.79
C LYS A 358 19.63 21.39 -16.06
#